data_913f00dae9677fe51510eb04562147db
#
_entry.id   913f00dae9677fe51510eb04562147db
#
_cell.length_a   1.000
_cell.length_b   1.000
_cell.length_c   1.000
_cell.angle_alpha   90.00
_cell.angle_beta   90.00
_cell.angle_gamma   90.00
#
_symmetry.space_group_name_H-M   'P 1'
#
loop_
_entity.id
_entity.type
_entity.pdbx_description
1 polymer ?
#
loop_
_entity_poly.entity_id
_entity_poly.type
_entity_poly.pdbx_seq_one_letter_code
_entity_poly.pdbx_strand_id
1 'polypeptide(L)'
;MQAYLERVSLSSTGYYRTPEIHYDRVKGKGKPFLYFAVGAAVTEVEVDGFTGMSRVLRTDILHDVGDSINPGINRGQIEGGFVQGLGWLTCEELVWNPQGQLLTHSPDTYKIPAIGDMPQEFNIQFLSDAAQPNTIYGSKAVGEPPLMLAISVREAIRDAIAAFAEKKQP
;
A
#
# COMPACT_ATOMS: atom_id res chain seq x y z
N MET A 1 18.10 22.54 28.88
CA MET A 1 18.65 23.52 29.87
C MET A 1 19.71 24.40 29.24
N GLN A 2 20.79 23.86 28.64
CA GLN A 2 21.90 24.67 28.09
C GLN A 2 21.48 25.66 26.99
N ALA A 3 20.71 25.20 25.99
CA ALA A 3 20.21 26.06 24.91
C ALA A 3 19.36 27.24 25.41
N TYR A 4 18.61 27.05 26.51
CA TYR A 4 17.85 28.12 27.15
C TYR A 4 18.79 29.16 27.77
N LEU A 5 19.84 28.70 28.47
CA LEU A 5 20.83 29.59 29.08
C LEU A 5 21.63 30.36 28.06
N GLU A 6 21.98 29.72 26.95
CA GLU A 6 22.71 30.33 25.83
C GLU A 6 21.81 31.16 24.88
N ARG A 7 20.49 31.17 25.14
CA ARG A 7 19.48 31.84 24.28
C ARG A 7 19.53 31.39 22.82
N VAL A 8 19.79 30.10 22.60
CA VAL A 8 19.89 29.51 21.29
C VAL A 8 18.55 28.85 20.93
N SER A 9 18.04 29.13 19.72
CA SER A 9 16.88 28.42 19.16
C SER A 9 17.23 26.96 18.85
N LEU A 10 16.37 26.03 19.26
CA LEU A 10 16.48 24.61 18.94
C LEU A 10 15.75 24.25 17.64
N SER A 11 15.19 25.24 16.94
CA SER A 11 14.51 25.03 15.66
C SER A 11 15.41 25.43 14.49
N SER A 12 15.31 24.66 13.43
CA SER A 12 16.02 24.92 12.17
C SER A 12 15.11 24.56 11.01
N THR A 13 15.21 25.30 9.90
CA THR A 13 14.46 25.00 8.68
C THR A 13 15.35 24.29 7.69
N GLY A 14 14.89 23.14 7.20
CA GLY A 14 15.48 22.42 6.07
C GLY A 14 14.55 22.48 4.86
N TYR A 15 15.13 22.59 3.68
CA TYR A 15 14.38 22.57 2.42
C TYR A 15 15.06 21.67 1.40
N TYR A 16 14.28 20.77 0.81
CA TYR A 16 14.72 19.93 -0.30
C TYR A 16 13.84 20.20 -1.53
N ARG A 17 14.44 20.56 -2.63
CA ARG A 17 13.76 20.67 -3.93
C ARG A 17 14.09 19.45 -4.78
N THR A 18 13.07 18.70 -5.17
CA THR A 18 13.25 17.56 -6.07
C THR A 18 13.86 18.04 -7.39
N PRO A 19 15.04 17.50 -7.79
CA PRO A 19 15.73 17.96 -8.99
C PRO A 19 15.07 17.44 -10.27
N GLU A 20 15.34 18.13 -11.38
CA GLU A 20 15.02 17.68 -12.75
C GLU A 20 13.53 17.38 -13.06
N ILE A 21 12.61 17.72 -12.17
CA ILE A 21 11.17 17.55 -12.44
C ILE A 21 10.67 18.71 -13.28
N HIS A 22 10.04 18.37 -14.40
CA HIS A 22 9.32 19.33 -15.25
C HIS A 22 8.18 18.61 -15.98
N TYR A 23 7.07 19.28 -16.15
CA TYR A 23 5.93 18.73 -16.90
C TYR A 23 5.09 19.85 -17.52
N ASP A 24 4.96 19.82 -18.83
CA ASP A 24 4.06 20.70 -19.59
C ASP A 24 2.68 20.05 -19.68
N ARG A 25 1.72 20.57 -18.91
CA ARG A 25 0.36 20.02 -18.84
C ARG A 25 -0.41 20.19 -20.15
N VAL A 26 -0.10 21.22 -20.94
CA VAL A 26 -0.79 21.49 -22.21
C VAL A 26 -0.35 20.49 -23.27
N LYS A 27 0.95 20.23 -23.34
CA LYS A 27 1.54 19.28 -24.30
C LYS A 27 1.51 17.83 -23.82
N GLY A 28 1.21 17.59 -22.53
CA GLY A 28 1.26 16.26 -21.92
C GLY A 28 2.67 15.66 -21.93
N LYS A 29 3.73 16.48 -21.87
CA LYS A 29 5.13 16.04 -22.02
C LYS A 29 6.02 16.56 -20.89
N GLY A 30 7.00 15.75 -20.51
CA GLY A 30 8.00 16.13 -19.54
C GLY A 30 8.48 14.94 -18.69
N LYS A 31 9.16 15.26 -17.58
CA LYS A 31 9.63 14.32 -16.56
C LYS A 31 8.92 14.65 -15.23
N PRO A 32 7.69 14.16 -15.01
CA PRO A 32 6.91 14.53 -13.82
C PRO A 32 7.38 13.83 -12.55
N PHE A 33 8.16 12.75 -12.66
CA PHE A 33 8.63 11.95 -11.53
C PHE A 33 10.15 11.83 -11.53
N LEU A 34 10.76 11.87 -10.34
CA LEU A 34 12.20 11.64 -10.17
C LEU A 34 12.52 10.14 -10.26
N TYR A 35 11.67 9.31 -9.69
CA TYR A 35 11.84 7.85 -9.62
C TYR A 35 10.48 7.14 -9.64
N PHE A 36 10.54 5.83 -9.76
CA PHE A 36 9.40 4.92 -9.56
C PHE A 36 9.71 3.97 -8.40
N ALA A 37 8.72 3.67 -7.58
CA ALA A 37 8.79 2.59 -6.63
C ALA A 37 8.29 1.31 -7.31
N VAL A 38 9.04 0.23 -7.18
CA VAL A 38 8.69 -1.08 -7.72
C VAL A 38 8.51 -2.08 -6.59
N GLY A 39 7.68 -3.08 -6.82
CA GLY A 39 7.45 -4.14 -5.85
C GLY A 39 6.77 -5.33 -6.47
N ALA A 40 6.83 -6.45 -5.77
CA ALA A 40 6.11 -7.67 -6.12
C ALA A 40 5.45 -8.23 -4.87
N ALA A 41 4.26 -8.82 -5.04
CA ALA A 41 3.56 -9.52 -3.96
C ALA A 41 3.05 -10.86 -4.46
N VAL A 42 3.12 -11.86 -3.59
CA VAL A 42 2.52 -13.18 -3.78
C VAL A 42 1.60 -13.42 -2.61
N THR A 43 0.36 -13.84 -2.90
CA THR A 43 -0.66 -14.03 -1.88
C THR A 43 -1.29 -15.41 -2.00
N GLU A 44 -1.47 -16.06 -0.85
CA GLU A 44 -2.20 -17.32 -0.69
C GLU A 44 -3.50 -17.04 0.07
N VAL A 45 -4.61 -17.57 -0.46
CA VAL A 45 -5.94 -17.40 0.14
C VAL A 45 -6.65 -18.73 0.29
N GLU A 46 -7.59 -18.77 1.20
CA GLU A 46 -8.58 -19.85 1.30
C GLU A 46 -9.97 -19.27 1.06
N VAL A 47 -10.77 -19.95 0.26
CA VAL A 47 -12.18 -19.61 0.02
C VAL A 47 -13.04 -20.80 0.38
N ASP A 48 -13.98 -20.61 1.31
CA ASP A 48 -14.99 -21.61 1.64
C ASP A 48 -16.07 -21.65 0.56
N GLY A 49 -16.11 -22.73 -0.17
CA GLY A 49 -17.05 -22.93 -1.29
C GLY A 49 -18.52 -23.06 -0.89
N PHE A 50 -18.85 -23.20 0.40
CA PHE A 50 -20.22 -23.28 0.90
C PHE A 50 -20.73 -21.90 1.38
N THR A 51 -19.89 -21.15 2.06
CA THR A 51 -20.26 -19.86 2.66
C THR A 51 -19.86 -18.67 1.79
N GLY A 52 -18.88 -18.85 0.90
CA GLY A 52 -18.26 -17.77 0.12
C GLY A 52 -17.30 -16.91 0.94
N MET A 53 -17.04 -17.25 2.20
CA MET A 53 -16.07 -16.54 3.03
C MET A 53 -14.65 -16.79 2.53
N SER A 54 -13.84 -15.75 2.52
CA SER A 54 -12.42 -15.83 2.17
C SER A 54 -11.54 -15.34 3.32
N ARG A 55 -10.33 -15.86 3.40
CA ARG A 55 -9.28 -15.37 4.29
C ARG A 55 -7.93 -15.40 3.59
N VAL A 56 -7.07 -14.45 3.94
CA VAL A 56 -5.70 -14.40 3.45
C VAL A 56 -4.81 -15.19 4.39
N LEU A 57 -4.22 -16.28 3.89
CA LEU A 57 -3.35 -17.13 4.69
C LEU A 57 -1.94 -16.55 4.79
N ARG A 58 -1.40 -16.14 3.64
CA ARG A 58 -0.04 -15.65 3.55
C ARG A 58 0.10 -14.57 2.48
N THR A 59 0.94 -13.57 2.76
CA THR A 59 1.39 -12.61 1.76
C THR A 59 2.88 -12.36 1.92
N ASP A 60 3.63 -12.52 0.84
CA ASP A 60 5.05 -12.19 0.75
C ASP A 60 5.22 -10.97 -0.17
N ILE A 61 5.89 -9.93 0.33
CA ILE A 61 6.13 -8.69 -0.41
C ILE A 61 7.63 -8.43 -0.48
N LEU A 62 8.12 -8.14 -1.70
CA LEU A 62 9.40 -7.49 -1.94
C LEU A 62 9.12 -6.07 -2.44
N HIS A 63 9.63 -5.05 -1.76
CA HIS A 63 9.35 -3.65 -2.09
C HIS A 63 10.63 -2.80 -2.15
N ASP A 64 10.70 -1.94 -3.17
CA ASP A 64 11.76 -0.96 -3.32
C ASP A 64 11.44 0.29 -2.48
N VAL A 65 12.21 0.49 -1.45
CA VAL A 65 12.14 1.66 -0.55
C VAL A 65 13.34 2.61 -0.74
N GLY A 66 14.18 2.34 -1.74
CA GLY A 66 15.53 2.92 -1.78
C GLY A 66 16.35 2.49 -0.57
N ASP A 67 17.28 3.34 -0.14
CA ASP A 67 17.94 3.17 1.16
C ASP A 67 16.97 3.56 2.28
N SER A 68 16.64 2.60 3.13
CA SER A 68 15.66 2.82 4.20
C SER A 68 16.24 3.72 5.30
N ILE A 69 15.65 4.88 5.51
CA ILE A 69 16.01 5.78 6.62
C ILE A 69 15.60 5.17 7.97
N ASN A 70 14.45 4.49 8.01
CA ASN A 70 13.94 3.80 9.20
C ASN A 70 13.19 2.53 8.78
N PRO A 71 13.83 1.34 8.87
CA PRO A 71 13.23 0.08 8.43
C PRO A 71 11.92 -0.26 9.15
N GLY A 72 11.78 0.09 10.42
CA GLY A 72 10.53 -0.15 11.17
C GLY A 72 9.36 0.67 10.63
N ILE A 73 9.60 1.95 10.36
CA ILE A 73 8.58 2.83 9.76
C ILE A 73 8.25 2.37 8.34
N ASN A 74 9.26 2.07 7.52
CA ASN A 74 9.03 1.65 6.14
C ASN A 74 8.23 0.34 6.07
N ARG A 75 8.50 -0.62 6.96
CA ARG A 75 7.71 -1.84 7.08
C ARG A 75 6.25 -1.52 7.40
N GLY A 76 5.99 -0.69 8.43
CA GLY A 76 4.64 -0.30 8.81
C GLY A 76 3.89 0.45 7.70
N GLN A 77 4.59 1.24 6.88
CA GLN A 77 3.99 1.90 5.71
C GLN A 77 3.58 0.89 4.63
N ILE A 78 4.41 -0.11 4.37
CA ILE A 78 4.09 -1.18 3.40
C ILE A 78 2.90 -2.00 3.88
N GLU A 79 2.90 -2.41 5.16
CA GLU A 79 1.78 -3.13 5.79
C GLU A 79 0.48 -2.33 5.69
N GLY A 80 0.52 -1.05 6.09
CA GLY A 80 -0.65 -0.17 6.07
C GLY A 80 -1.19 0.09 4.67
N GLY A 81 -0.32 0.38 3.70
CA GLY A 81 -0.73 0.59 2.31
C GLY A 81 -1.33 -0.67 1.68
N PHE A 82 -0.72 -1.84 1.92
CA PHE A 82 -1.24 -3.12 1.43
C PHE A 82 -2.62 -3.44 2.02
N VAL A 83 -2.80 -3.31 3.35
CA VAL A 83 -4.08 -3.58 4.01
C VAL A 83 -5.18 -2.62 3.53
N GLN A 84 -4.84 -1.36 3.26
CA GLN A 84 -5.79 -0.44 2.65
C GLN A 84 -6.24 -0.93 1.26
N GLY A 85 -5.31 -1.36 0.42
CA GLY A 85 -5.64 -1.94 -0.89
C GLY A 85 -6.44 -3.24 -0.78
N LEU A 86 -6.13 -4.09 0.21
CA LEU A 86 -6.89 -5.29 0.52
C LEU A 86 -8.35 -4.94 0.81
N GLY A 87 -8.59 -3.93 1.65
CA GLY A 87 -9.94 -3.46 1.96
C GLY A 87 -10.70 -3.02 0.72
N TRP A 88 -10.09 -2.19 -0.13
CA TRP A 88 -10.68 -1.73 -1.38
C TRP A 88 -11.13 -2.86 -2.29
N LEU A 89 -10.40 -3.97 -2.30
CA LEU A 89 -10.60 -5.08 -3.22
C LEU A 89 -11.45 -6.21 -2.63
N THR A 90 -11.83 -6.12 -1.35
CA THR A 90 -12.55 -7.20 -0.65
C THR A 90 -13.79 -6.75 0.11
N CYS A 91 -13.65 -5.86 1.11
CA CYS A 91 -14.74 -5.57 2.05
C CYS A 91 -15.31 -4.15 1.99
N GLU A 92 -14.60 -3.21 1.38
CA GLU A 92 -15.04 -1.83 1.27
C GLU A 92 -16.03 -1.67 0.11
N GLU A 93 -17.21 -1.11 0.38
CA GLU A 93 -18.26 -0.92 -0.60
C GLU A 93 -18.92 0.45 -0.46
N LEU A 94 -19.09 1.14 -1.59
CA LEU A 94 -19.86 2.37 -1.68
C LEU A 94 -21.29 2.06 -2.16
N VAL A 95 -22.25 2.17 -1.25
CA VAL A 95 -23.67 1.90 -1.54
C VAL A 95 -24.44 3.21 -1.65
N TRP A 96 -25.14 3.39 -2.74
CA TRP A 96 -25.95 4.57 -3.04
C TRP A 96 -27.43 4.20 -3.11
N ASN A 97 -28.30 5.09 -2.58
CA ASN A 97 -29.72 4.93 -2.79
C ASN A 97 -30.15 5.43 -4.20
N PRO A 98 -31.41 5.15 -4.62
CA PRO A 98 -31.92 5.62 -5.91
C PRO A 98 -31.91 7.14 -6.10
N GLN A 99 -31.82 7.91 -5.02
CA GLN A 99 -31.74 9.38 -5.04
C GLN A 99 -30.29 9.91 -5.11
N GLY A 100 -29.30 9.01 -5.22
CA GLY A 100 -27.88 9.37 -5.30
C GLY A 100 -27.24 9.76 -3.98
N GLN A 101 -27.84 9.41 -2.85
CA GLN A 101 -27.26 9.63 -1.53
C GLN A 101 -26.39 8.43 -1.13
N LEU A 102 -25.17 8.70 -0.66
CA LEU A 102 -24.27 7.67 -0.16
C LEU A 102 -24.79 7.16 1.20
N LEU A 103 -24.99 5.85 1.30
CA LEU A 103 -25.43 5.19 2.52
C LEU A 103 -24.28 4.75 3.43
N THR A 104 -23.15 4.39 2.82
CA THR A 104 -21.91 3.96 3.50
C THR A 104 -20.98 5.15 3.74
N HIS A 105 -21.40 6.10 4.59
CA HIS A 105 -20.68 7.37 4.78
C HIS A 105 -20.14 7.58 6.20
N SER A 106 -20.16 6.56 7.03
CA SER A 106 -19.76 6.64 8.43
C SER A 106 -19.04 5.35 8.88
N PRO A 107 -18.25 5.37 9.97
CA PRO A 107 -17.48 4.21 10.42
C PRO A 107 -18.32 2.97 10.78
N ASP A 108 -19.61 3.14 11.04
CA ASP A 108 -20.55 2.06 11.33
C ASP A 108 -21.20 1.46 10.08
N THR A 109 -21.16 2.16 8.96
CA THR A 109 -21.75 1.72 7.69
C THR A 109 -20.74 1.39 6.62
N TYR A 110 -19.55 2.01 6.64
CA TYR A 110 -18.43 1.73 5.72
C TYR A 110 -17.42 0.82 6.38
N LYS A 111 -17.39 -0.45 5.98
CA LYS A 111 -16.49 -1.44 6.54
C LYS A 111 -15.08 -1.27 5.98
N ILE A 112 -14.10 -1.08 6.86
CA ILE A 112 -12.67 -1.18 6.55
C ILE A 112 -12.11 -2.50 7.10
N PRO A 113 -10.94 -2.96 6.63
CA PRO A 113 -10.29 -4.15 7.19
C PRO A 113 -10.05 -4.02 8.70
N ALA A 114 -10.39 -5.05 9.43
CA ALA A 114 -10.03 -5.21 10.82
C ALA A 114 -8.73 -6.03 10.95
N ILE A 115 -8.17 -6.14 12.14
CA ILE A 115 -6.94 -6.91 12.36
C ILE A 115 -7.08 -8.41 11.98
N GLY A 116 -8.30 -8.94 12.06
CA GLY A 116 -8.61 -10.31 11.65
C GLY A 116 -8.67 -10.52 10.13
N ASP A 117 -8.72 -9.45 9.34
CA ASP A 117 -8.75 -9.51 7.88
C ASP A 117 -7.33 -9.46 7.27
N MET A 118 -6.31 -9.21 8.10
CA MET A 118 -4.91 -9.18 7.68
C MET A 118 -4.39 -10.59 7.34
N PRO A 119 -3.35 -10.71 6.49
CA PRO A 119 -2.68 -11.98 6.27
C PRO A 119 -2.22 -12.62 7.58
N GLN A 120 -2.44 -13.92 7.76
CA GLN A 120 -1.97 -14.66 8.95
C GLN A 120 -0.46 -14.73 9.01
N GLU A 121 0.18 -14.91 7.84
CA GLU A 121 1.62 -14.75 7.64
C GLU A 121 1.85 -13.55 6.72
N PHE A 122 2.53 -12.52 7.23
CA PHE A 122 2.77 -11.29 6.48
C PHE A 122 4.27 -10.98 6.43
N ASN A 123 4.92 -11.34 5.35
CA ASN A 123 6.35 -11.23 5.15
C ASN A 123 6.71 -10.06 4.24
N ILE A 124 7.55 -9.15 4.74
CA ILE A 124 7.99 -7.98 3.98
C ILE A 124 9.51 -7.95 3.92
N GLN A 125 10.03 -7.86 2.71
CA GLN A 125 11.45 -7.66 2.42
C GLN A 125 11.64 -6.39 1.61
N PHE A 126 12.74 -5.68 1.88
CA PHE A 126 13.15 -4.53 1.08
C PHE A 126 14.09 -4.99 -0.02
N LEU A 127 13.93 -4.39 -1.19
CA LEU A 127 14.88 -4.60 -2.29
C LEU A 127 16.27 -4.09 -1.87
N SER A 128 17.28 -4.96 -1.94
CA SER A 128 18.66 -4.59 -1.63
C SER A 128 19.27 -3.77 -2.76
N ASP A 129 20.30 -2.99 -2.42
CA ASP A 129 21.10 -2.19 -3.37
C ASP A 129 20.24 -1.25 -4.24
N ALA A 130 19.16 -0.71 -3.67
CA ALA A 130 18.15 0.09 -4.36
C ALA A 130 18.26 1.60 -4.09
N ALA A 131 19.40 2.09 -3.59
CA ALA A 131 19.63 3.52 -3.33
C ALA A 131 19.21 4.39 -4.51
N GLN A 132 18.35 5.38 -4.25
CA GLN A 132 17.90 6.28 -5.31
C GLN A 132 18.79 7.53 -5.39
N PRO A 133 19.50 7.73 -6.51
CA PRO A 133 20.25 8.98 -6.70
C PRO A 133 19.38 10.22 -6.60
N ASN A 134 19.95 11.30 -6.07
CA ASN A 134 19.31 12.61 -5.95
C ASN A 134 18.11 12.67 -5.01
N THR A 135 17.91 11.70 -4.13
CA THR A 135 16.96 11.75 -3.02
C THR A 135 17.68 11.92 -1.68
N ILE A 136 16.94 12.27 -0.64
CA ILE A 136 17.49 12.38 0.71
C ILE A 136 17.89 10.98 1.18
N TYR A 137 19.17 10.80 1.50
CA TYR A 137 19.76 9.53 1.93
C TYR A 137 19.49 8.34 0.98
N GLY A 138 19.29 8.59 -0.32
CA GLY A 138 18.99 7.51 -1.26
C GLY A 138 17.62 6.85 -1.09
N SER A 139 16.74 7.41 -0.25
CA SER A 139 15.45 6.83 0.10
C SER A 139 14.38 7.11 -0.96
N LYS A 140 13.31 6.33 -0.94
CA LYS A 140 12.09 6.53 -1.73
C LYS A 140 10.87 6.69 -0.82
N ALA A 141 9.82 7.35 -1.30
CA ALA A 141 8.53 7.40 -0.64
C ALA A 141 7.86 6.01 -0.68
N VAL A 142 7.24 5.60 0.43
CA VAL A 142 6.76 4.24 0.67
C VAL A 142 5.27 4.18 1.07
N GLY A 143 4.64 5.31 1.41
CA GLY A 143 3.30 5.31 2.00
C GLY A 143 2.20 4.81 1.06
N GLU A 144 2.23 5.16 -0.22
CA GLU A 144 1.14 4.89 -1.18
C GLU A 144 1.42 3.71 -2.13
N PRO A 145 2.64 3.50 -2.66
CA PRO A 145 2.88 2.46 -3.67
C PRO A 145 2.44 1.05 -3.26
N PRO A 146 2.56 0.61 -1.99
CA PRO A 146 2.16 -0.73 -1.58
C PRO A 146 0.67 -1.06 -1.74
N LEU A 147 -0.21 -0.05 -1.84
CA LEU A 147 -1.63 -0.24 -2.06
C LEU A 147 -1.91 -1.10 -3.29
N MET A 148 -1.20 -0.88 -4.40
CA MET A 148 -1.38 -1.63 -5.64
C MET A 148 -0.98 -3.10 -5.53
N LEU A 149 -0.11 -3.46 -4.60
CA LEU A 149 0.32 -4.85 -4.39
C LEU A 149 -0.81 -5.75 -3.87
N ALA A 150 -1.84 -5.17 -3.25
CA ALA A 150 -3.03 -5.89 -2.80
C ALA A 150 -3.88 -6.47 -3.94
N ILE A 151 -3.62 -6.09 -5.21
CA ILE A 151 -4.21 -6.75 -6.38
C ILE A 151 -3.92 -8.27 -6.35
N SER A 152 -2.79 -8.69 -5.77
CA SER A 152 -2.46 -10.10 -5.58
C SER A 152 -3.51 -10.86 -4.77
N VAL A 153 -4.15 -10.22 -3.78
CA VAL A 153 -5.23 -10.82 -2.98
C VAL A 153 -6.46 -11.07 -3.85
N ARG A 154 -6.88 -10.07 -4.60
CA ARG A 154 -8.05 -10.17 -5.48
C ARG A 154 -7.85 -11.26 -6.53
N GLU A 155 -6.66 -11.34 -7.13
CA GLU A 155 -6.36 -12.34 -8.15
C GLU A 155 -6.29 -13.74 -7.54
N ALA A 156 -5.72 -13.90 -6.34
CA ALA A 156 -5.72 -15.19 -5.63
C ALA A 156 -7.14 -15.66 -5.28
N ILE A 157 -8.03 -14.78 -4.81
CA ILE A 157 -9.44 -15.11 -4.55
C ILE A 157 -10.14 -15.53 -5.85
N ARG A 158 -9.93 -14.80 -6.94
CA ARG A 158 -10.51 -15.13 -8.25
C ARG A 158 -10.07 -16.50 -8.74
N ASP A 159 -8.79 -16.83 -8.59
CA ASP A 159 -8.22 -18.13 -8.99
C ASP A 159 -8.79 -19.26 -8.13
N ALA A 160 -8.88 -19.08 -6.82
CA ALA A 160 -9.48 -20.05 -5.91
C ALA A 160 -10.96 -20.34 -6.26
N ILE A 161 -11.74 -19.30 -6.59
CA ILE A 161 -13.15 -19.46 -7.01
C ILE A 161 -13.23 -20.22 -8.33
N ALA A 162 -12.37 -19.89 -9.30
CA ALA A 162 -12.32 -20.57 -10.59
C ALA A 162 -12.01 -22.08 -10.42
N ALA A 163 -11.01 -22.42 -9.60
CA ALA A 163 -10.65 -23.81 -9.31
C ALA A 163 -11.78 -24.62 -8.65
N PHE A 164 -12.62 -23.97 -7.83
CA PHE A 164 -13.80 -24.59 -7.23
C PHE A 164 -14.89 -24.86 -8.27
N ALA A 165 -15.10 -23.94 -9.21
CA ALA A 165 -16.10 -24.08 -10.28
C ALA A 165 -15.73 -25.20 -11.25
N GLU A 166 -14.46 -25.35 -11.62
CA GLU A 166 -13.99 -26.42 -12.53
C GLU A 166 -14.20 -27.83 -11.97
N LYS A 167 -14.09 -28.02 -10.66
CA LYS A 167 -14.31 -29.31 -9.99
C LYS A 167 -15.78 -29.77 -9.99
N LYS A 168 -16.72 -28.92 -10.37
CA LYS A 168 -18.16 -29.26 -10.45
C LYS A 168 -18.63 -29.78 -11.82
N GLN A 169 -17.75 -29.90 -12.80
CA GLN A 169 -18.11 -30.57 -14.05
C GLN A 169 -17.92 -32.07 -13.88
N PRO A 170 -18.98 -32.86 -13.99
CA PRO A 170 -18.90 -34.33 -13.96
C PRO A 170 -18.24 -34.91 -15.22
#